data_e91c7a2c037bc613eca6a79b284674d9
#
_entry.id   e91c7a2c037bc613eca6a79b284674d9
#
_cell.length_a   1.000
_cell.length_b   1.000
_cell.length_c   1.000
_cell.angle_alpha   90.00
_cell.angle_beta   90.00
_cell.angle_gamma   90.00
#
_symmetry.space_group_name_H-M   'P 1'
#
loop_
_entity.id
_entity.type
_entity.pdbx_description
1 polymer ?
#
loop_
_entity_poly.entity_id
_entity_poly.type
_entity_poly.pdbx_seq_one_letter_code
_entity_poly.pdbx_strand_id
1 'polypeptide(L)'
;SSGKTTFCKRLSVQLLACGLRPMSFSTDDYFVNRTDTPLLPNGQYDFDNFETVDHNLLSEHLARLLNGEEVEVPEYNFTTGKREWNGKKLRIKERHVLIIEGIHALNPRLTSDVPDNHKYKIYTSALTSVSLDDHNWIPTRDNRLLRRIIRDYNSGAHSVRDTISQWPNVCEAE
;
A
#
# COMPACT_ATOMS: atom_id res chain seq x y z
N SER A 1 -4.96 7.22 3.56
CA SER A 1 -5.66 8.07 2.56
C SER A 1 -4.77 9.13 1.89
N SER A 2 -3.43 8.92 1.85
CA SER A 2 -2.49 9.84 1.19
C SER A 2 -2.63 9.90 -0.35
N GLY A 3 -3.25 8.89 -0.97
CA GLY A 3 -3.47 8.83 -2.41
C GLY A 3 -2.47 7.94 -3.16
N LYS A 4 -1.73 7.08 -2.48
CA LYS A 4 -0.75 6.14 -3.06
C LYS A 4 -1.31 5.37 -4.26
N THR A 5 -2.38 4.62 -4.05
CA THR A 5 -3.02 3.82 -5.11
C THR A 5 -3.50 4.66 -6.29
N THR A 6 -4.03 5.88 -6.03
CA THR A 6 -4.44 6.81 -7.11
C THR A 6 -3.23 7.27 -7.90
N PHE A 7 -2.13 7.59 -7.21
CA PHE A 7 -0.87 7.96 -7.85
C PHE A 7 -0.32 6.81 -8.71
N CYS A 8 -0.28 5.59 -8.18
CA CYS A 8 0.19 4.41 -8.91
C CYS A 8 -0.61 4.16 -10.20
N LYS A 9 -1.94 4.30 -10.14
CA LYS A 9 -2.81 4.18 -11.32
C LYS A 9 -2.47 5.23 -12.38
N ARG A 10 -2.29 6.50 -11.98
CA ARG A 10 -1.92 7.58 -12.88
C ARG A 10 -0.52 7.39 -13.47
N LEU A 11 0.44 7.01 -12.63
CA LEU A 11 1.81 6.70 -13.08
C LEU A 11 1.80 5.56 -14.10
N SER A 12 1.01 4.51 -13.87
CA SER A 12 0.86 3.39 -14.81
C SER A 12 0.40 3.88 -16.19
N VAL A 13 -0.56 4.79 -16.26
CA VAL A 13 -1.02 5.35 -17.54
C VAL A 13 0.10 6.13 -18.24
N GLN A 14 0.87 6.92 -17.49
CA GLN A 14 2.01 7.66 -18.07
C GLN A 14 3.11 6.74 -18.57
N LEU A 15 3.45 5.70 -17.81
CA LEU A 15 4.44 4.70 -18.22
C LEU A 15 4.00 3.96 -19.49
N LEU A 16 2.71 3.61 -19.61
CA LEU A 16 2.15 3.02 -20.83
C LEU A 16 2.32 3.97 -22.02
N ALA A 17 2.05 5.27 -21.85
CA ALA A 17 2.26 6.27 -22.90
C ALA A 17 3.73 6.39 -23.34
N CYS A 18 4.67 6.12 -22.42
CA CYS A 18 6.10 6.04 -22.72
C CYS A 18 6.54 4.69 -23.31
N GLY A 19 5.61 3.79 -23.62
CA GLY A 19 5.91 2.47 -24.21
C GLY A 19 6.44 1.45 -23.20
N LEU A 20 6.32 1.71 -21.90
CA LEU A 20 6.64 0.78 -20.83
C LEU A 20 5.42 -0.06 -20.46
N ARG A 21 5.63 -1.13 -19.72
CA ARG A 21 4.56 -2.05 -19.28
C ARG A 21 4.52 -2.10 -17.76
N PRO A 22 3.75 -1.21 -17.11
CA PRO A 22 3.65 -1.18 -15.66
C PRO A 22 2.88 -2.39 -15.14
N MET A 23 3.37 -2.95 -14.04
CA MET A 23 2.74 -4.03 -13.27
C MET A 23 2.60 -3.56 -11.83
N SER A 24 1.38 -3.49 -11.33
CA SER A 24 1.13 -3.10 -9.95
C SER A 24 1.26 -4.28 -9.00
N PHE A 25 1.90 -4.03 -7.87
CA PHE A 25 2.21 -5.00 -6.84
C PHE A 25 1.91 -4.36 -5.47
N SER A 26 0.86 -4.82 -4.81
CA SER A 26 0.48 -4.29 -3.51
C SER A 26 1.14 -5.06 -2.38
N THR A 27 1.70 -4.36 -1.40
CA THR A 27 2.20 -4.99 -0.18
C THR A 27 1.05 -5.53 0.68
N ASP A 28 -0.15 -4.99 0.50
CA ASP A 28 -1.34 -5.42 1.25
C ASP A 28 -1.78 -6.85 0.85
N ASP A 29 -1.44 -7.30 -0.38
CA ASP A 29 -1.67 -8.68 -0.81
C ASP A 29 -0.77 -9.70 -0.09
N TYR A 30 0.30 -9.23 0.57
CA TYR A 30 1.25 -10.05 1.33
C TYR A 30 0.99 -10.04 2.83
N PHE A 31 -0.15 -9.55 3.29
CA PHE A 31 -0.48 -9.64 4.70
C PHE A 31 -0.48 -11.09 5.18
N VAL A 32 0.01 -11.30 6.39
CA VAL A 32 -0.17 -12.57 7.12
C VAL A 32 -1.65 -12.76 7.44
N ASN A 33 -2.07 -13.98 7.74
CA ASN A 33 -3.47 -14.18 8.14
C ASN A 33 -3.79 -13.34 9.38
N ARG A 34 -5.05 -12.96 9.51
CA ARG A 34 -5.50 -12.11 10.64
C ARG A 34 -5.11 -12.68 11.99
N THR A 35 -5.13 -14.02 12.14
CA THR A 35 -4.74 -14.69 13.38
C THR A 35 -3.27 -14.49 13.75
N ASP A 36 -2.44 -14.21 12.77
CA ASP A 36 -0.98 -14.08 12.91
C ASP A 36 -0.54 -12.61 12.97
N THR A 37 -1.52 -11.70 12.83
CA THR A 37 -1.29 -10.25 12.89
C THR A 37 -0.89 -9.85 14.32
N PRO A 38 0.15 -9.01 14.50
CA PRO A 38 0.51 -8.47 15.80
C PRO A 38 -0.66 -7.77 16.50
N LEU A 39 -0.65 -7.78 17.83
CA LEU A 39 -1.68 -7.12 18.62
C LEU A 39 -1.13 -5.83 19.24
N LEU A 40 -1.96 -4.81 19.24
CA LEU A 40 -1.77 -3.60 20.03
C LEU A 40 -1.92 -3.91 21.53
N PRO A 41 -1.42 -3.03 22.44
CA PRO A 41 -1.58 -3.21 23.88
C PRO A 41 -3.05 -3.32 24.36
N ASN A 42 -3.99 -2.81 23.58
CA ASN A 42 -5.43 -2.89 23.85
C ASN A 42 -6.08 -4.20 23.34
N GLY A 43 -5.29 -5.14 22.79
CA GLY A 43 -5.75 -6.41 22.26
C GLY A 43 -6.35 -6.36 20.85
N GLN A 44 -6.33 -5.22 20.18
CA GLN A 44 -6.75 -5.09 18.78
C GLN A 44 -5.59 -5.46 17.84
N TYR A 45 -5.93 -5.92 16.62
CA TYR A 45 -4.93 -6.20 15.60
C TYR A 45 -4.25 -4.92 15.11
N ASP A 46 -2.93 -4.95 15.04
CA ASP A 46 -2.11 -3.85 14.53
C ASP A 46 -1.80 -4.07 13.04
N PHE A 47 -2.71 -3.66 12.19
CA PHE A 47 -2.56 -3.79 10.73
C PHE A 47 -1.55 -2.80 10.13
N ASP A 48 -1.13 -1.80 10.88
CA ASP A 48 -0.13 -0.83 10.43
C ASP A 48 1.30 -1.26 10.80
N ASN A 49 1.47 -2.36 11.55
CA ASN A 49 2.77 -2.92 11.89
C ASN A 49 3.47 -3.51 10.66
N PHE A 50 4.79 -3.31 10.57
CA PHE A 50 5.60 -3.88 9.49
C PHE A 50 5.53 -5.41 9.42
N GLU A 51 5.47 -6.08 10.56
CA GLU A 51 5.40 -7.55 10.66
C GLU A 51 4.02 -8.12 10.24
N THR A 52 3.05 -7.26 9.92
CA THR A 52 1.79 -7.68 9.31
C THR A 52 1.97 -8.08 7.84
N VAL A 53 3.04 -7.59 7.20
CA VAL A 53 3.43 -7.98 5.85
C VAL A 53 4.43 -9.13 5.94
N ASP A 54 4.17 -10.22 5.21
CA ASP A 54 5.13 -11.30 5.00
C ASP A 54 6.27 -10.81 4.11
N HIS A 55 7.17 -10.04 4.72
CA HIS A 55 8.29 -9.40 4.02
C HIS A 55 9.29 -10.42 3.45
N ASN A 56 9.39 -11.62 4.03
CA ASN A 56 10.26 -12.68 3.51
C ASN A 56 9.73 -13.22 2.17
N LEU A 57 8.45 -13.57 2.12
CA LEU A 57 7.80 -14.03 0.89
C LEU A 57 7.81 -12.94 -0.18
N LEU A 58 7.58 -11.67 0.21
CA LEU A 58 7.61 -10.54 -0.71
C LEU A 58 9.01 -10.36 -1.31
N SER A 59 10.05 -10.39 -0.48
CA SER A 59 11.46 -10.27 -0.95
C SER A 59 11.85 -11.44 -1.85
N GLU A 60 11.46 -12.67 -1.52
CA GLU A 60 11.69 -13.85 -2.36
C GLU A 60 11.04 -13.66 -3.74
N HIS A 61 9.76 -13.27 -3.76
CA HIS A 61 9.04 -13.05 -5.02
C HIS A 61 9.67 -11.93 -5.85
N LEU A 62 10.12 -10.85 -5.22
CA LEU A 62 10.83 -9.76 -5.92
C LEU A 62 12.14 -10.28 -6.55
N ALA A 63 12.94 -11.02 -5.82
CA ALA A 63 14.19 -11.58 -6.31
C ALA A 63 13.95 -12.51 -7.51
N ARG A 64 12.97 -13.40 -7.43
CA ARG A 64 12.59 -14.31 -8.51
C ARG A 64 12.07 -13.55 -9.74
N LEU A 65 11.23 -12.55 -9.55
CA LEU A 65 10.74 -11.70 -10.63
C LEU A 65 11.87 -10.95 -11.35
N LEU A 66 12.84 -10.43 -10.61
CA LEU A 66 14.01 -9.74 -11.19
C LEU A 66 14.90 -10.71 -11.97
N ASN A 67 14.94 -11.99 -11.60
CA ASN A 67 15.62 -13.04 -12.35
C ASN A 67 14.82 -13.53 -13.58
N GLY A 68 13.65 -12.93 -13.85
CA GLY A 68 12.81 -13.28 -15.00
C GLY A 68 11.97 -14.53 -14.81
N GLU A 69 11.88 -15.03 -13.58
CA GLU A 69 11.03 -16.16 -13.22
C GLU A 69 9.55 -15.77 -13.20
N GLU A 70 8.69 -16.75 -13.33
CA GLU A 70 7.26 -16.60 -13.09
C GLU A 70 6.95 -16.88 -11.62
N VAL A 71 6.19 -16.00 -10.99
CA VAL A 71 5.77 -16.13 -9.58
C VAL A 71 4.26 -16.07 -9.50
N GLU A 72 3.67 -16.95 -8.73
CA GLU A 72 2.28 -16.81 -8.31
C GLU A 72 2.23 -15.78 -7.17
N VAL A 73 1.40 -14.74 -7.31
CA VAL A 73 1.24 -13.71 -6.28
C VAL A 73 -0.02 -13.95 -5.49
N PRO A 74 0.03 -13.79 -4.16
CA PRO A 74 -1.14 -13.93 -3.32
C PRO A 74 -2.11 -12.76 -3.53
N GLU A 75 -3.30 -12.92 -2.97
CA GLU A 75 -4.29 -11.88 -2.81
C GLU A 75 -4.83 -11.94 -1.38
N TYR A 76 -4.88 -10.80 -0.69
CA TYR A 76 -5.40 -10.76 0.67
C TYR A 76 -6.89 -10.44 0.68
N ASN A 77 -7.69 -11.37 1.21
CA ASN A 77 -9.11 -11.19 1.37
C ASN A 77 -9.43 -10.51 2.71
N PHE A 78 -9.70 -9.20 2.66
CA PHE A 78 -9.98 -8.40 3.85
C PHE A 78 -11.25 -8.83 4.61
N THR A 79 -12.20 -9.45 3.92
CA THR A 79 -13.44 -9.95 4.54
C THR A 79 -13.16 -11.17 5.40
N THR A 80 -12.47 -12.16 4.83
CA THR A 80 -12.13 -13.40 5.53
C THR A 80 -10.91 -13.25 6.44
N GLY A 81 -10.06 -12.23 6.19
CA GLY A 81 -8.80 -12.02 6.88
C GLY A 81 -7.74 -13.07 6.55
N LYS A 82 -7.78 -13.61 5.34
CA LYS A 82 -6.86 -14.66 4.90
C LYS A 82 -6.17 -14.28 3.60
N ARG A 83 -4.94 -14.75 3.47
CA ARG A 83 -4.20 -14.73 2.21
C ARG A 83 -4.64 -15.92 1.35
N GLU A 84 -5.00 -15.64 0.12
CA GLU A 84 -5.52 -16.61 -0.84
C GLU A 84 -4.61 -16.69 -2.07
N TRP A 85 -4.58 -17.87 -2.71
CA TRP A 85 -3.80 -18.12 -3.91
C TRP A 85 -4.77 -18.43 -5.05
N ASN A 86 -4.97 -17.45 -5.92
CA ASN A 86 -5.98 -17.49 -6.99
C ASN A 86 -5.38 -17.83 -8.35
N GLY A 87 -4.14 -18.35 -8.40
CA GLY A 87 -3.44 -18.68 -9.63
C GLY A 87 -2.96 -17.47 -10.43
N LYS A 88 -3.00 -16.26 -9.86
CA LYS A 88 -2.50 -15.05 -10.51
C LYS A 88 -0.99 -15.09 -10.59
N LYS A 89 -0.46 -15.21 -11.82
CA LYS A 89 0.98 -15.27 -12.05
C LYS A 89 1.51 -13.98 -12.65
N LEU A 90 2.69 -13.59 -12.20
CA LEU A 90 3.44 -12.45 -12.72
C LEU A 90 4.79 -12.92 -13.26
N ARG A 91 5.25 -12.27 -14.33
CA ARG A 91 6.60 -12.43 -14.86
C ARG A 91 7.07 -11.11 -15.44
N ILE A 92 8.25 -10.68 -15.04
CA ILE A 92 8.90 -9.49 -15.59
C ILE A 92 9.55 -9.86 -16.91
N LYS A 93 9.31 -9.06 -17.94
CA LYS A 93 9.91 -9.14 -19.27
C LYS A 93 10.52 -7.78 -19.60
N GLU A 94 11.17 -7.68 -20.74
CA GLU A 94 11.68 -6.42 -21.25
C GLU A 94 10.60 -5.32 -21.24
N ARG A 95 10.99 -4.11 -20.85
CA ARG A 95 10.14 -2.92 -20.72
C ARG A 95 9.06 -2.98 -19.62
N HIS A 96 9.06 -4.02 -18.78
CA HIS A 96 8.17 -4.03 -17.62
C HIS A 96 8.75 -3.16 -16.51
N VAL A 97 7.86 -2.44 -15.83
CA VAL A 97 8.15 -1.66 -14.62
C VAL A 97 7.24 -2.18 -13.50
N LEU A 98 7.84 -2.68 -12.44
CA LEU A 98 7.10 -3.12 -11.26
C LEU A 98 6.85 -1.91 -10.36
N ILE A 99 5.59 -1.62 -10.07
CA ILE A 99 5.17 -0.56 -9.17
C ILE A 99 4.73 -1.20 -7.87
N ILE A 100 5.56 -1.07 -6.84
CA ILE A 100 5.25 -1.58 -5.50
C ILE A 100 4.58 -0.45 -4.72
N GLU A 101 3.39 -0.70 -4.18
CA GLU A 101 2.68 0.27 -3.36
C GLU A 101 2.26 -0.34 -2.02
N GLY A 102 2.24 0.48 -0.99
CA GLY A 102 1.79 0.15 0.36
C GLY A 102 2.35 1.09 1.40
N ILE A 103 1.89 0.99 2.63
CA ILE A 103 2.36 1.85 3.71
C ILE A 103 3.83 1.58 4.06
N HIS A 104 4.31 0.35 3.85
CA HIS A 104 5.67 -0.08 4.11
C HIS A 104 6.56 -0.15 2.85
N ALA A 105 6.06 0.25 1.67
CA ALA A 105 6.78 0.07 0.40
C ALA A 105 8.13 0.80 0.34
N LEU A 106 8.35 1.84 1.14
CA LEU A 106 9.62 2.55 1.25
C LEU A 106 10.57 1.97 2.31
N ASN A 107 10.13 1.00 3.10
CA ASN A 107 10.98 0.37 4.11
C ASN A 107 12.14 -0.37 3.42
N PRO A 108 13.42 -0.06 3.77
CA PRO A 108 14.57 -0.71 3.15
C PRO A 108 14.59 -2.24 3.29
N ARG A 109 13.99 -2.77 4.36
CA ARG A 109 13.91 -4.21 4.61
C ARG A 109 13.14 -4.97 3.53
N LEU A 110 12.16 -4.33 2.85
CA LEU A 110 11.38 -4.97 1.79
C LEU A 110 12.16 -5.14 0.49
N THR A 111 13.16 -4.33 0.27
CA THR A 111 13.91 -4.29 -1.00
C THR A 111 15.41 -4.35 -0.77
N SER A 112 15.86 -4.98 0.33
CA SER A 112 17.29 -5.15 0.66
C SER A 112 18.06 -5.84 -0.46
N ASP A 113 17.45 -6.83 -1.08
CA ASP A 113 18.05 -7.67 -2.11
C ASP A 113 17.95 -7.07 -3.53
N VAL A 114 17.28 -5.93 -3.66
CA VAL A 114 17.16 -5.20 -4.93
C VAL A 114 18.25 -4.14 -5.00
N PRO A 115 19.14 -4.13 -6.01
CA PRO A 115 20.14 -3.08 -6.19
C PRO A 115 19.53 -1.69 -6.32
N ASP A 116 20.17 -0.67 -5.77
CA ASP A 116 19.63 0.71 -5.76
C ASP A 116 19.45 1.31 -7.15
N ASN A 117 20.28 0.91 -8.12
CA ASN A 117 20.15 1.34 -9.51
C ASN A 117 18.96 0.74 -10.25
N HIS A 118 18.30 -0.27 -9.66
CA HIS A 118 17.09 -0.89 -10.22
C HIS A 118 15.81 -0.42 -9.55
N LYS A 119 15.90 0.50 -8.59
CA LYS A 119 14.72 1.00 -7.86
C LYS A 119 14.68 2.51 -7.79
N TYR A 120 13.46 3.03 -7.87
CA TYR A 120 13.17 4.45 -7.69
C TYR A 120 12.12 4.62 -6.59
N LYS A 121 12.45 5.36 -5.55
CA LYS A 121 11.58 5.55 -4.39
C LYS A 121 10.75 6.81 -4.54
N ILE A 122 9.44 6.69 -4.38
CA ILE A 122 8.49 7.80 -4.47
C ILE A 122 7.73 7.89 -3.16
N TYR A 123 7.87 9.00 -2.47
CA TYR A 123 7.07 9.32 -1.29
C TYR A 123 5.82 10.09 -1.72
N THR A 124 4.64 9.59 -1.32
CA THR A 124 3.36 10.22 -1.63
C THR A 124 2.74 10.76 -0.36
N SER A 125 2.62 12.07 -0.28
CA SER A 125 1.96 12.76 0.82
C SER A 125 0.73 13.54 0.32
N ALA A 126 -0.32 13.57 1.13
CA ALA A 126 -1.51 14.38 0.87
C ALA A 126 -1.29 15.80 1.42
N LEU A 127 -0.29 16.49 0.92
CA LEU A 127 -0.16 17.92 1.22
C LEU A 127 -1.32 18.65 0.59
N THR A 128 -2.09 19.36 1.42
CA THR A 128 -3.19 20.18 0.97
C THR A 128 -2.89 21.63 1.27
N SER A 129 -3.00 22.45 0.24
CA SER A 129 -2.97 23.90 0.31
C SER A 129 -4.36 24.49 0.14
N VAL A 130 -5.40 23.78 0.58
CA VAL A 130 -6.77 24.30 0.52
C VAL A 130 -6.94 25.32 1.61
N SER A 131 -7.06 26.58 1.23
CA SER A 131 -7.35 27.71 2.11
C SER A 131 -8.87 27.95 2.14
N LEU A 132 -9.40 28.23 3.31
CA LEU A 132 -10.79 28.65 3.50
C LEU A 132 -10.92 30.17 3.22
N ASP A 133 -9.88 30.90 3.60
CA ASP A 133 -9.71 32.33 3.38
C ASP A 133 -8.21 32.68 3.39
N ASP A 134 -7.86 33.96 3.39
CA ASP A 134 -6.48 34.44 3.36
C ASP A 134 -5.67 34.08 4.62
N HIS A 135 -6.31 33.64 5.69
CA HIS A 135 -5.69 33.39 6.99
C HIS A 135 -5.89 31.95 7.49
N ASN A 136 -6.86 31.23 6.96
CA ASN A 136 -7.26 29.91 7.43
C ASN A 136 -7.11 28.85 6.34
N TRP A 137 -6.34 27.81 6.60
CA TRP A 137 -6.23 26.64 5.74
C TRP A 137 -6.77 25.39 6.46
N ILE A 138 -7.18 24.42 5.69
CA ILE A 138 -7.54 23.10 6.24
C ILE A 138 -6.26 22.35 6.53
N PRO A 139 -5.99 21.95 7.77
CA PRO A 139 -4.83 21.13 8.12
C PRO A 139 -4.80 19.84 7.30
N THR A 140 -3.61 19.43 6.87
CA THR A 140 -3.42 18.18 6.09
C THR A 140 -4.04 16.98 6.80
N ARG A 141 -3.92 16.92 8.13
CA ARG A 141 -4.50 15.87 8.97
C ARG A 141 -6.02 15.79 8.81
N ASP A 142 -6.71 16.91 8.88
CA ASP A 142 -8.17 16.98 8.82
C ASP A 142 -8.68 16.62 7.42
N ASN A 143 -8.00 17.11 6.39
CA ASN A 143 -8.33 16.73 5.02
C ASN A 143 -8.11 15.24 4.78
N ARG A 144 -7.08 14.64 5.33
CA ARG A 144 -6.84 13.20 5.24
C ARG A 144 -7.92 12.40 5.96
N LEU A 145 -8.37 12.87 7.14
CA LEU A 145 -9.48 12.26 7.86
C LEU A 145 -10.77 12.31 7.02
N LEU A 146 -11.12 13.46 6.47
CA LEU A 146 -12.29 13.60 5.59
C LEU A 146 -12.22 12.67 4.37
N ARG A 147 -11.08 12.61 3.71
CA ARG A 147 -10.85 11.70 2.57
C ARG A 147 -10.97 10.22 2.97
N ARG A 148 -10.51 9.87 4.18
CA ARG A 148 -10.65 8.50 4.71
C ARG A 148 -12.11 8.18 4.99
N ILE A 149 -12.85 9.06 5.65
CA ILE A 149 -14.27 8.90 5.92
C ILE A 149 -15.05 8.64 4.61
N ILE A 150 -14.83 9.48 3.60
CA ILE A 150 -15.51 9.34 2.30
C ILE A 150 -15.15 8.01 1.63
N ARG A 151 -13.88 7.62 1.66
CA ARG A 151 -13.43 6.36 1.08
C ARG A 151 -14.06 5.16 1.78
N ASP A 152 -13.98 5.12 3.11
CA ASP A 152 -14.43 3.99 3.91
C ASP A 152 -15.97 3.85 3.84
N TYR A 153 -16.68 4.96 3.81
CA TYR A 153 -18.13 4.98 3.58
C TYR A 153 -18.50 4.46 2.19
N ASN A 154 -17.85 4.94 1.12
CA ASN A 154 -18.13 4.51 -0.24
C ASN A 154 -17.77 3.05 -0.52
N SER A 155 -16.77 2.51 0.18
CA SER A 155 -16.38 1.09 0.08
C SER A 155 -17.24 0.17 0.94
N GLY A 156 -18.07 0.72 1.84
CA GLY A 156 -18.83 -0.04 2.83
C GLY A 156 -17.97 -0.73 3.90
N ALA A 157 -16.68 -0.35 4.00
CA ALA A 157 -15.74 -1.00 4.91
C ALA A 157 -15.99 -0.62 6.38
N HIS A 158 -16.24 0.66 6.64
CA HIS A 158 -16.44 1.19 7.99
C HIS A 158 -17.49 2.30 8.02
N SER A 159 -18.20 2.42 9.14
CA SER A 159 -19.04 3.58 9.39
C SER A 159 -18.17 4.82 9.67
N VAL A 160 -18.74 6.01 9.53
CA VAL A 160 -18.06 7.28 9.85
C VAL A 160 -17.55 7.27 11.31
N ARG A 161 -18.36 6.73 12.23
CA ARG A 161 -18.00 6.63 13.66
C ARG A 161 -16.76 5.74 13.85
N ASP A 162 -16.73 4.59 13.20
CA ASP A 162 -15.62 3.63 13.30
C ASP A 162 -14.33 4.24 12.72
N THR A 163 -14.44 4.91 11.57
CA THR A 163 -13.29 5.61 10.98
C THR A 163 -12.72 6.69 11.90
N ILE A 164 -13.59 7.49 12.54
CA ILE A 164 -13.13 8.52 13.50
C ILE A 164 -12.49 7.88 14.72
N SER A 165 -13.06 6.80 15.26
CA SER A 165 -12.50 6.14 16.45
C SER A 165 -11.13 5.52 16.21
N GLN A 166 -10.86 5.05 14.99
CA GLN A 166 -9.57 4.45 14.58
C GLN A 166 -8.53 5.49 14.15
N TRP A 167 -8.95 6.73 13.91
CA TRP A 167 -8.08 7.77 13.36
C TRP A 167 -6.82 8.07 14.17
N PRO A 168 -6.84 8.11 15.53
CA PRO A 168 -5.63 8.30 16.31
C PRO A 168 -4.54 7.27 16.01
N ASN A 169 -4.90 5.99 15.94
CA ASN A 169 -3.95 4.89 15.66
C ASN A 169 -3.28 5.05 14.28
N VAL A 170 -4.06 5.50 13.29
CA VAL A 170 -3.53 5.76 11.93
C VAL A 170 -2.52 6.92 11.92
N CYS A 171 -2.72 7.92 12.78
CA CYS A 171 -1.80 9.05 12.89
C CYS A 171 -0.50 8.68 13.61
N GLU A 172 -0.54 7.72 14.52
CA GLU A 172 0.64 7.25 15.25
C GLU A 172 1.54 6.35 14.39
N ALA A 173 0.96 5.65 13.41
CA ALA A 173 1.68 4.73 12.52
C ALA A 173 2.38 5.43 11.33
N GLU A 174 2.24 6.74 11.17
CA GLU A 174 2.79 7.55 10.06
C GLU A 174 3.95 8.43 10.50
#